data_8a6b1d515326d6afefc5fd44c6294926
#
_entry.id   8a6b1d515326d6afefc5fd44c6294926
#
_cell.length_a   1.000
_cell.length_b   1.000
_cell.length_c   1.000
_cell.angle_alpha   90.00
_cell.angle_beta   90.00
_cell.angle_gamma   90.00
#
_symmetry.space_group_name_H-M   'P 1'
#
loop_
_entity.id
_entity.type
_entity.pdbx_description
1 polymer ?
#
loop_
_entity_poly.entity_id
_entity_poly.type
_entity_poly.pdbx_seq_one_letter_code
_entity_poly.pdbx_strand_id
1 'polypeptide(L)'
;MVLFVVGDVDVDHIYNVVADHENQRDKTNQSQIVRDPLTEQDSVRENIITEKMKLQSPRIMLGFKNTPLVDVPDKLLVKKDLEMTLFFELLFGEETDFYQTLLNEELIDETFGYQFVLEPTYSFSMITSATQQPDKLKKLLLDELEAKQGNLTDTEAFNLLKKQFIGEFISGLNSPEYIANQYTKLYFEGVSLFDLLDIVESITLESVNETAQSSLNLSQIVDSRLEMK
;
A
#
# COMPACT_ATOMS: atom_id res chain seq x y z
N MET A 1 14.99 13.27 -11.98
CA MET A 1 14.27 14.23 -11.09
C MET A 1 13.20 14.90 -11.91
N VAL A 2 12.00 15.03 -11.41
CA VAL A 2 10.86 15.72 -12.05
C VAL A 2 10.47 16.89 -11.17
N LEU A 3 10.18 18.04 -11.77
CA LEU A 3 9.53 19.15 -11.11
C LEU A 3 8.10 19.25 -11.64
N PHE A 4 7.14 19.17 -10.76
CA PHE A 4 5.73 19.37 -11.07
C PHE A 4 5.22 20.59 -10.31
N VAL A 5 4.55 21.49 -11.01
CA VAL A 5 3.99 22.71 -10.42
C VAL A 5 2.52 22.77 -10.79
N VAL A 6 1.67 22.99 -9.82
CA VAL A 6 0.21 23.14 -9.99
C VAL A 6 -0.30 24.33 -9.18
N GLY A 7 -1.18 25.12 -9.79
CA GLY A 7 -1.77 26.32 -9.17
C GLY A 7 -2.00 27.43 -10.19
N ASP A 8 -2.35 28.61 -9.69
CA ASP A 8 -2.48 29.82 -10.51
C ASP A 8 -1.08 30.43 -10.75
N VAL A 9 -0.39 29.93 -11.77
CA VAL A 9 1.00 30.28 -12.07
C VAL A 9 1.17 30.68 -13.54
N ASP A 10 2.09 31.62 -13.79
CA ASP A 10 2.56 31.91 -15.15
C ASP A 10 3.54 30.80 -15.56
N VAL A 11 3.08 29.95 -16.49
CA VAL A 11 3.83 28.78 -16.97
C VAL A 11 5.15 29.19 -17.63
N ASP A 12 5.14 30.26 -18.46
CA ASP A 12 6.33 30.72 -19.19
C ASP A 12 7.36 31.29 -18.20
N HIS A 13 6.91 32.02 -17.20
CA HIS A 13 7.78 32.55 -16.14
C HIS A 13 8.44 31.41 -15.37
N ILE A 14 7.67 30.43 -14.89
CA ILE A 14 8.22 29.28 -14.14
C ILE A 14 9.20 28.49 -15.02
N TYR A 15 8.83 28.22 -16.27
CA TYR A 15 9.71 27.51 -17.21
C TYR A 15 11.06 28.23 -17.39
N ASN A 16 11.04 29.56 -17.60
CA ASN A 16 12.25 30.34 -17.76
C ASN A 16 13.13 30.34 -16.51
N VAL A 17 12.53 30.50 -15.33
CA VAL A 17 13.26 30.45 -14.04
C VAL A 17 13.96 29.09 -13.87
N VAL A 18 13.29 28.00 -14.17
CA VAL A 18 13.85 26.64 -14.05
C VAL A 18 14.94 26.42 -15.11
N ALA A 19 14.70 26.84 -16.36
CA ALA A 19 15.66 26.71 -17.45
C ALA A 19 16.96 27.49 -17.15
N ASP A 20 16.84 28.73 -16.66
CA ASP A 20 17.99 29.55 -16.28
C ASP A 20 18.79 28.93 -15.15
N HIS A 21 18.12 28.38 -14.15
CA HIS A 21 18.78 27.67 -13.05
C HIS A 21 19.50 26.40 -13.52
N GLU A 22 18.87 25.58 -14.34
CA GLU A 22 19.46 24.35 -14.86
C GLU A 22 20.61 24.62 -15.86
N ASN A 23 20.57 25.73 -16.61
CA ASN A 23 21.67 26.13 -17.48
C ASN A 23 22.92 26.59 -16.72
N GLN A 24 22.76 27.10 -15.48
CA GLN A 24 23.86 27.49 -14.60
C GLN A 24 24.47 26.29 -13.83
N ARG A 25 23.77 25.16 -13.84
CA ARG A 25 24.22 23.97 -13.09
C ARG A 25 25.37 23.27 -13.81
N ASP A 26 26.44 22.98 -13.06
CA ASP A 26 27.56 22.18 -13.58
C ASP A 26 27.10 20.71 -13.81
N LYS A 27 27.05 20.31 -15.08
CA LYS A 27 26.63 18.96 -15.49
C LYS A 27 27.81 17.99 -15.66
N THR A 28 29.03 18.41 -15.34
CA THR A 28 30.25 17.62 -15.62
C THR A 28 30.42 16.39 -14.71
N ASN A 29 29.68 16.31 -13.60
CA ASN A 29 29.78 15.22 -12.62
C ASN A 29 28.49 14.37 -12.49
N GLN A 30 27.81 14.10 -13.58
CA GLN A 30 26.69 13.14 -13.55
C GLN A 30 27.26 11.71 -13.52
N SER A 31 27.48 11.16 -12.32
CA SER A 31 27.77 9.75 -12.17
C SER A 31 26.51 8.94 -12.53
N GLN A 32 26.69 7.91 -13.33
CA GLN A 32 25.63 6.96 -13.61
C GLN A 32 25.16 6.33 -12.29
N ILE A 33 23.85 6.40 -12.02
CA ILE A 33 23.28 5.72 -10.87
C ILE A 33 23.30 4.22 -11.17
N VAL A 34 24.19 3.49 -10.50
CA VAL A 34 24.22 2.02 -10.55
C VAL A 34 23.30 1.52 -9.43
N ARG A 35 22.23 0.82 -9.82
CA ARG A 35 21.38 0.10 -8.87
C ARG A 35 21.83 -1.36 -8.89
N ASP A 36 22.29 -1.84 -7.75
CA ASP A 36 22.61 -3.26 -7.58
C ASP A 36 21.30 -4.00 -7.32
N PRO A 37 20.88 -4.93 -8.20
CA PRO A 37 19.66 -5.69 -7.96
C PRO A 37 19.88 -6.59 -6.74
N LEU A 38 19.15 -6.30 -5.66
CA LEU A 38 19.13 -7.16 -4.49
C LEU A 38 18.47 -8.48 -4.87
N THR A 39 19.23 -9.57 -4.81
CA THR A 39 18.65 -10.90 -4.93
C THR A 39 18.16 -11.32 -3.55
N GLU A 40 16.86 -11.23 -3.35
CA GLU A 40 16.23 -11.72 -2.13
C GLU A 40 16.01 -13.23 -2.19
N GLN A 41 16.09 -13.87 -1.02
CA GLN A 41 15.70 -15.27 -0.90
C GLN A 41 14.18 -15.40 -0.94
N ASP A 42 13.65 -16.49 -1.48
CA ASP A 42 12.21 -16.74 -1.56
C ASP A 42 11.55 -16.95 -0.18
N SER A 43 12.35 -17.27 0.83
CA SER A 43 11.85 -17.50 2.19
C SER A 43 12.17 -16.34 3.13
N VAL A 44 11.34 -16.15 4.16
CA VAL A 44 11.64 -15.26 5.28
C VAL A 44 12.83 -15.79 6.08
N ARG A 45 13.67 -14.89 6.56
CA ARG A 45 14.87 -15.24 7.33
C ARG A 45 14.53 -15.77 8.73
N GLU A 46 13.58 -15.12 9.38
CA GLU A 46 13.13 -15.43 10.74
C GLU A 46 11.61 -15.29 10.79
N ASN A 47 10.93 -16.29 11.36
CA ASN A 47 9.48 -16.29 11.44
C ASN A 47 8.94 -15.58 12.69
N ILE A 48 9.76 -15.46 13.75
CA ILE A 48 9.37 -14.80 15.01
C ILE A 48 10.53 -13.94 15.47
N ILE A 49 10.24 -12.68 15.76
CA ILE A 49 11.20 -11.71 16.31
C ILE A 49 10.52 -11.06 17.52
N THR A 50 11.19 -11.07 18.67
CA THR A 50 10.66 -10.43 19.88
C THR A 50 11.71 -9.54 20.50
N GLU A 51 11.35 -8.28 20.75
CA GLU A 51 12.21 -7.32 21.43
C GLU A 51 11.51 -6.69 22.64
N LYS A 52 12.28 -6.34 23.68
CA LYS A 52 11.76 -5.66 24.87
C LYS A 52 12.16 -4.21 24.89
N MET A 53 11.17 -3.32 25.00
CA MET A 53 11.40 -1.88 25.11
C MET A 53 10.40 -1.20 26.04
N LYS A 54 10.65 0.07 26.36
CA LYS A 54 9.70 0.87 27.15
C LYS A 54 8.53 1.27 26.27
N LEU A 55 7.39 0.65 26.47
CA LEU A 55 6.14 0.88 25.75
C LEU A 55 5.00 1.09 26.74
N GLN A 56 3.92 1.73 26.29
CA GLN A 56 2.65 1.80 27.02
C GLN A 56 1.83 0.53 26.86
N SER A 57 1.90 -0.11 25.69
CA SER A 57 1.25 -1.37 25.35
C SER A 57 2.15 -2.24 24.48
N PRO A 58 2.09 -3.57 24.61
CA PRO A 58 2.77 -4.47 23.68
C PRO A 58 2.24 -4.26 22.26
N ARG A 59 3.08 -4.52 21.26
CA ARG A 59 2.72 -4.41 19.85
C ARG A 59 3.03 -5.69 19.10
N ILE A 60 2.16 -6.02 18.17
CA ILE A 60 2.38 -7.06 17.17
C ILE A 60 2.41 -6.45 15.79
N MET A 61 3.28 -6.99 14.94
CA MET A 61 3.34 -6.72 13.51
C MET A 61 3.46 -8.05 12.78
N LEU A 62 2.47 -8.37 11.97
CA LEU A 62 2.50 -9.52 11.07
C LEU A 62 2.93 -9.04 9.70
N GLY A 63 4.10 -9.47 9.26
CA GLY A 63 4.62 -9.18 7.92
C GLY A 63 4.48 -10.43 7.03
N PHE A 64 4.06 -10.23 5.78
CA PHE A 64 3.99 -11.29 4.79
C PHE A 64 4.90 -10.91 3.63
N LYS A 65 5.85 -11.78 3.30
CA LYS A 65 6.67 -11.61 2.11
C LYS A 65 5.88 -12.11 0.91
N ASN A 66 5.48 -11.19 0.07
CA ASN A 66 4.69 -11.49 -1.11
C ASN A 66 5.57 -11.78 -2.34
N THR A 67 4.98 -12.34 -3.37
CA THR A 67 5.67 -12.56 -4.65
C THR A 67 5.70 -11.24 -5.44
N PRO A 68 6.86 -10.70 -5.81
CA PRO A 68 6.95 -9.52 -6.65
C PRO A 68 6.44 -9.82 -8.05
N LEU A 69 5.87 -8.81 -8.70
CA LEU A 69 5.40 -8.90 -10.08
C LEU A 69 6.47 -8.34 -11.02
N VAL A 70 7.31 -9.21 -11.54
CA VAL A 70 8.39 -8.83 -12.45
C VAL A 70 7.85 -8.73 -13.88
N ASP A 71 8.34 -7.76 -14.65
CA ASP A 71 8.01 -7.56 -16.08
C ASP A 71 6.51 -7.37 -16.37
N VAL A 72 5.79 -6.75 -15.44
CA VAL A 72 4.36 -6.41 -15.59
C VAL A 72 4.23 -4.98 -16.12
N PRO A 73 3.31 -4.70 -17.06
CA PRO A 73 3.03 -3.33 -17.50
C PRO A 73 2.65 -2.41 -16.34
N ASP A 74 3.14 -1.17 -16.34
CA ASP A 74 2.95 -0.18 -15.27
C ASP A 74 1.48 -0.01 -14.85
N LYS A 75 0.56 0.14 -15.81
CA LYS A 75 -0.88 0.24 -15.52
C LYS A 75 -1.44 -1.00 -14.81
N LEU A 76 -0.92 -2.19 -15.12
CA LEU A 76 -1.35 -3.40 -14.45
C LEU A 76 -0.77 -3.49 -13.03
N LEU A 77 0.45 -2.99 -12.81
CA LEU A 77 1.04 -2.90 -11.49
C LEU A 77 0.20 -2.00 -10.57
N VAL A 78 -0.13 -0.78 -11.04
CA VAL A 78 -1.00 0.16 -10.32
C VAL A 78 -2.37 -0.45 -10.06
N LYS A 79 -2.96 -1.14 -11.05
CA LYS A 79 -4.24 -1.83 -10.87
C LYS A 79 -4.18 -2.87 -9.75
N LYS A 80 -3.13 -3.68 -9.71
CA LYS A 80 -2.95 -4.72 -8.69
C LYS A 80 -2.69 -4.15 -7.30
N ASP A 81 -1.97 -3.04 -7.19
CA ASP A 81 -1.80 -2.30 -5.94
C ASP A 81 -3.16 -1.81 -5.41
N LEU A 82 -4.00 -1.25 -6.27
CA LEU A 82 -5.35 -0.83 -5.92
C LEU A 82 -6.27 -2.01 -5.57
N GLU A 83 -6.19 -3.12 -6.30
CA GLU A 83 -6.94 -4.35 -6.00
C GLU A 83 -6.61 -4.88 -4.60
N MET A 84 -5.33 -4.88 -4.22
CA MET A 84 -4.91 -5.28 -2.88
C MET A 84 -5.30 -4.27 -1.81
N THR A 85 -5.27 -2.98 -2.10
CA THR A 85 -5.81 -1.95 -1.20
C THR A 85 -7.30 -2.20 -0.92
N LEU A 86 -8.10 -2.42 -1.96
CA LEU A 86 -9.53 -2.75 -1.81
C LEU A 86 -9.74 -4.07 -1.07
N PHE A 87 -8.89 -5.08 -1.30
CA PHE A 87 -8.96 -6.34 -0.57
C PHE A 87 -8.79 -6.15 0.93
N PHE A 88 -7.75 -5.42 1.36
CA PHE A 88 -7.51 -5.18 2.78
C PHE A 88 -8.59 -4.29 3.42
N GLU A 89 -9.11 -3.29 2.70
CA GLU A 89 -10.24 -2.47 3.18
C GLU A 89 -11.51 -3.29 3.37
N LEU A 90 -11.80 -4.23 2.47
CA LEU A 90 -12.95 -5.13 2.59
C LEU A 90 -12.83 -6.14 3.74
N LEU A 91 -11.60 -6.43 4.18
CA LEU A 91 -11.37 -7.33 5.32
C LEU A 91 -11.29 -6.59 6.65
N PHE A 92 -10.55 -5.50 6.67
CA PHE A 92 -10.06 -4.86 7.89
C PHE A 92 -10.45 -3.40 8.04
N GLY A 93 -11.20 -2.84 7.08
CA GLY A 93 -11.72 -1.48 7.17
C GLY A 93 -12.63 -1.29 8.38
N GLU A 94 -12.66 -0.09 8.92
CA GLU A 94 -13.41 0.24 10.15
C GLU A 94 -14.91 -0.10 10.08
N GLU A 95 -15.48 -0.13 8.88
CA GLU A 95 -16.89 -0.43 8.64
C GLU A 95 -17.20 -1.95 8.62
N THR A 96 -16.16 -2.82 8.69
CA THR A 96 -16.35 -4.27 8.62
C THR A 96 -16.77 -4.84 9.97
N ASP A 97 -17.63 -5.86 9.96
CA ASP A 97 -18.02 -6.59 11.17
C ASP A 97 -16.80 -7.20 11.88
N PHE A 98 -15.79 -7.60 11.11
CA PHE A 98 -14.56 -8.17 11.66
C PHE A 98 -13.77 -7.13 12.46
N TYR A 99 -13.54 -5.93 11.92
CA TYR A 99 -12.90 -4.84 12.64
C TYR A 99 -13.68 -4.48 13.91
N GLN A 100 -14.99 -4.31 13.81
CA GLN A 100 -15.84 -3.98 14.94
C GLN A 100 -15.81 -5.07 16.04
N THR A 101 -15.71 -6.34 15.64
CA THR A 101 -15.56 -7.45 16.58
C THR A 101 -14.24 -7.38 17.32
N LEU A 102 -13.12 -7.15 16.60
CA LEU A 102 -11.81 -7.02 17.23
C LEU A 102 -11.74 -5.84 18.19
N LEU A 103 -12.37 -4.72 17.83
CA LEU A 103 -12.42 -3.52 18.67
C LEU A 103 -13.26 -3.74 19.93
N ASN A 104 -14.45 -4.34 19.80
CA ASN A 104 -15.35 -4.64 20.92
C ASN A 104 -14.76 -5.68 21.90
N GLU A 105 -13.92 -6.59 21.40
CA GLU A 105 -13.18 -7.56 22.24
C GLU A 105 -11.87 -6.98 22.80
N GLU A 106 -11.59 -5.69 22.60
CA GLU A 106 -10.37 -5.01 23.06
C GLU A 106 -9.07 -5.69 22.55
N LEU A 107 -9.13 -6.30 21.36
CA LEU A 107 -7.98 -6.94 20.71
C LEU A 107 -7.15 -5.97 19.89
N ILE A 108 -7.76 -4.87 19.46
CA ILE A 108 -7.12 -3.77 18.71
C ILE A 108 -7.49 -2.42 19.33
N ASP A 109 -6.74 -1.40 19.00
CA ASP A 109 -7.01 0.00 19.32
C ASP A 109 -6.80 0.89 18.06
N GLU A 110 -6.76 2.20 18.24
CA GLU A 110 -6.52 3.18 17.16
C GLU A 110 -5.17 3.00 16.43
N THR A 111 -4.28 2.15 16.93
CA THR A 111 -3.00 1.84 16.26
C THR A 111 -3.11 0.66 15.28
N PHE A 112 -4.29 0.05 15.18
CA PHE A 112 -4.51 -1.00 14.19
C PHE A 112 -4.36 -0.42 12.79
N GLY A 113 -3.59 -1.11 11.97
CA GLY A 113 -3.36 -0.69 10.60
C GLY A 113 -2.84 -1.82 9.74
N TYR A 114 -3.02 -1.67 8.46
CA TYR A 114 -2.55 -2.61 7.45
C TYR A 114 -1.97 -1.87 6.26
N GLN A 115 -1.06 -2.52 5.57
CA GLN A 115 -0.42 -1.97 4.38
C GLN A 115 -0.08 -3.08 3.40
N PHE A 116 -0.25 -2.80 2.13
CA PHE A 116 0.29 -3.57 1.03
C PHE A 116 1.29 -2.70 0.28
N VAL A 117 2.43 -3.26 -0.08
CA VAL A 117 3.45 -2.60 -0.88
C VAL A 117 3.78 -3.49 -2.06
N LEU A 118 3.64 -2.93 -3.24
CA LEU A 118 3.94 -3.59 -4.50
C LEU A 118 4.90 -2.71 -5.32
N GLU A 119 6.11 -3.19 -5.43
CA GLU A 119 7.16 -2.57 -6.24
C GLU A 119 7.65 -3.57 -7.30
N PRO A 120 8.26 -3.12 -8.40
CA PRO A 120 8.72 -4.03 -9.44
C PRO A 120 9.69 -5.13 -8.96
N THR A 121 10.40 -4.91 -7.86
CA THR A 121 11.45 -5.81 -7.36
C THR A 121 11.12 -6.45 -6.03
N TYR A 122 10.13 -5.97 -5.29
CA TYR A 122 9.72 -6.53 -4.01
C TYR A 122 8.24 -6.27 -3.72
N SER A 123 7.65 -7.13 -2.91
CA SER A 123 6.28 -6.95 -2.41
C SER A 123 6.16 -7.50 -1.00
N PHE A 124 5.42 -6.79 -0.16
CA PHE A 124 5.09 -7.26 1.17
C PHE A 124 3.75 -6.70 1.64
N SER A 125 3.12 -7.41 2.57
CA SER A 125 1.97 -6.92 3.32
C SER A 125 2.31 -6.85 4.80
N MET A 126 1.65 -5.97 5.52
CA MET A 126 1.88 -5.79 6.94
C MET A 126 0.57 -5.46 7.65
N ILE A 127 0.35 -6.09 8.82
CA ILE A 127 -0.76 -5.78 9.73
C ILE A 127 -0.15 -5.51 11.09
N THR A 128 -0.52 -4.42 11.73
CA THR A 128 0.03 -4.00 13.03
C THR A 128 -1.05 -3.56 13.99
N SER A 129 -0.85 -3.80 15.27
CA SER A 129 -1.68 -3.25 16.36
C SER A 129 -0.94 -3.25 17.68
N ALA A 130 -1.31 -2.36 18.59
CA ALA A 130 -1.10 -2.59 20.01
C ALA A 130 -2.15 -3.59 20.52
N THR A 131 -1.74 -4.53 21.35
CA THR A 131 -2.64 -5.55 21.91
C THR A 131 -2.04 -6.22 23.14
N GLN A 132 -2.89 -6.55 24.11
CA GLN A 132 -2.52 -7.37 25.27
C GLN A 132 -2.60 -8.88 24.97
N GLN A 133 -3.17 -9.26 23.82
CA GLN A 133 -3.45 -10.66 23.45
C GLN A 133 -2.90 -10.97 22.04
N PRO A 134 -1.57 -10.88 21.83
CA PRO A 134 -0.98 -10.99 20.49
C PRO A 134 -1.25 -12.33 19.81
N ASP A 135 -1.26 -13.44 20.56
CA ASP A 135 -1.53 -14.76 19.99
C ASP A 135 -2.97 -14.92 19.51
N LYS A 136 -3.93 -14.38 20.28
CA LYS A 136 -5.34 -14.41 19.90
C LYS A 136 -5.58 -13.55 18.67
N LEU A 137 -5.05 -12.32 18.68
CA LEU A 137 -5.17 -11.42 17.54
C LEU A 137 -4.55 -12.03 16.27
N LYS A 138 -3.31 -12.52 16.37
CA LYS A 138 -2.64 -13.21 15.26
C LYS A 138 -3.50 -14.31 14.67
N LYS A 139 -4.05 -15.18 15.53
CA LYS A 139 -4.88 -16.30 15.07
C LYS A 139 -6.10 -15.81 14.29
N LEU A 140 -6.84 -14.83 14.84
CA LEU A 140 -8.04 -14.30 14.18
C LEU A 140 -7.73 -13.63 12.85
N LEU A 141 -6.63 -12.86 12.77
CA LEU A 141 -6.19 -12.23 11.52
C LEU A 141 -5.82 -13.25 10.44
N LEU A 142 -5.14 -14.33 10.83
CA LEU A 142 -4.77 -15.41 9.90
C LEU A 142 -5.99 -16.22 9.47
N ASP A 143 -6.87 -16.56 10.39
CA ASP A 143 -8.12 -17.29 10.09
C ASP A 143 -8.99 -16.50 9.09
N GLU A 144 -9.09 -15.16 9.26
CA GLU A 144 -9.84 -14.28 8.33
C GLU A 144 -9.15 -14.17 6.96
N LEU A 145 -7.84 -13.99 6.94
CA LEU A 145 -7.08 -13.95 5.68
C LEU A 145 -7.20 -15.27 4.91
N GLU A 146 -7.05 -16.41 5.56
CA GLU A 146 -7.17 -17.74 4.94
C GLU A 146 -8.59 -17.99 4.41
N ALA A 147 -9.61 -17.53 5.13
CA ALA A 147 -11.00 -17.71 4.72
C ALA A 147 -11.39 -16.83 3.51
N LYS A 148 -10.83 -15.63 3.43
CA LYS A 148 -11.25 -14.59 2.48
C LYS A 148 -10.32 -14.43 1.28
N GLN A 149 -9.07 -14.88 1.36
CA GLN A 149 -8.14 -14.80 0.23
C GLN A 149 -8.69 -15.55 -0.99
N GLY A 150 -9.02 -14.79 -2.05
CA GLY A 150 -9.63 -15.32 -3.26
C GLY A 150 -11.12 -15.69 -3.16
N ASN A 151 -11.78 -15.38 -2.02
CA ASN A 151 -13.16 -15.81 -1.73
C ASN A 151 -14.07 -14.67 -1.25
N LEU A 152 -13.77 -13.43 -1.57
CA LEU A 152 -14.68 -12.30 -1.30
C LEU A 152 -15.94 -12.44 -2.13
N THR A 153 -17.13 -12.32 -1.51
CA THR A 153 -18.43 -12.50 -2.16
C THR A 153 -19.36 -11.31 -2.02
N ASP A 154 -19.05 -10.37 -1.13
CA ASP A 154 -19.89 -9.19 -0.89
C ASP A 154 -19.71 -8.15 -1.99
N THR A 155 -20.53 -8.27 -3.02
CA THR A 155 -20.53 -7.34 -4.16
C THR A 155 -21.06 -5.95 -3.77
N GLU A 156 -21.93 -5.86 -2.78
CA GLU A 156 -22.50 -4.57 -2.34
C GLU A 156 -21.44 -3.76 -1.61
N ALA A 157 -20.74 -4.35 -0.62
CA ALA A 157 -19.64 -3.72 0.08
C ALA A 157 -18.52 -3.31 -0.90
N PHE A 158 -18.14 -4.19 -1.83
CA PHE A 158 -17.16 -3.87 -2.86
C PHE A 158 -17.56 -2.66 -3.71
N ASN A 159 -18.80 -2.61 -4.19
CA ASN A 159 -19.28 -1.50 -5.02
C ASN A 159 -19.35 -0.19 -4.23
N LEU A 160 -19.69 -0.24 -2.95
CA LEU A 160 -19.72 0.93 -2.08
C LEU A 160 -18.32 1.48 -1.86
N LEU A 161 -17.37 0.62 -1.50
CA LEU A 161 -15.98 0.99 -1.28
C LEU A 161 -15.33 1.57 -2.56
N LYS A 162 -15.59 0.96 -3.70
CA LYS A 162 -15.12 1.46 -5.00
C LYS A 162 -15.66 2.86 -5.31
N LYS A 163 -16.94 3.13 -5.03
CA LYS A 163 -17.54 4.47 -5.19
C LYS A 163 -16.91 5.48 -4.21
N GLN A 164 -16.68 5.07 -2.98
CA GLN A 164 -16.00 5.91 -1.99
C GLN A 164 -14.61 6.31 -2.48
N PHE A 165 -13.80 5.35 -2.94
CA PHE A 165 -12.47 5.60 -3.50
C PHE A 165 -12.51 6.59 -4.67
N ILE A 166 -13.44 6.43 -5.61
CA ILE A 166 -13.64 7.36 -6.73
C ILE A 166 -14.03 8.76 -6.20
N GLY A 167 -14.94 8.83 -5.23
CA GLY A 167 -15.37 10.09 -4.62
C GLY A 167 -14.23 10.84 -3.92
N GLU A 168 -13.39 10.13 -3.17
CA GLU A 168 -12.21 10.67 -2.50
C GLU A 168 -11.17 11.17 -3.52
N PHE A 169 -10.92 10.38 -4.57
CA PHE A 169 -10.04 10.79 -5.66
C PHE A 169 -10.51 12.09 -6.32
N ILE A 170 -11.78 12.17 -6.73
CA ILE A 170 -12.34 13.36 -7.37
C ILE A 170 -12.31 14.55 -6.41
N SER A 171 -12.66 14.36 -5.14
CA SER A 171 -12.59 15.41 -4.10
C SER A 171 -11.16 15.91 -3.90
N GLY A 172 -10.19 15.01 -3.92
CA GLY A 172 -8.77 15.34 -3.80
C GLY A 172 -8.26 16.26 -4.91
N LEU A 173 -8.85 16.18 -6.12
CA LEU A 173 -8.48 17.04 -7.25
C LEU A 173 -8.80 18.54 -7.02
N ASN A 174 -9.51 18.89 -5.95
CA ASN A 174 -9.68 20.29 -5.53
C ASN A 174 -8.45 20.84 -4.75
N SER A 175 -7.51 19.98 -4.37
CA SER A 175 -6.29 20.36 -3.67
C SER A 175 -5.07 20.34 -4.62
N PRO A 176 -4.41 21.47 -4.87
CA PRO A 176 -3.16 21.52 -5.63
C PRO A 176 -2.06 20.61 -5.04
N GLU A 177 -1.98 20.51 -3.73
CA GLU A 177 -1.02 19.65 -3.04
C GLU A 177 -1.30 18.16 -3.34
N TYR A 178 -2.56 17.75 -3.27
CA TYR A 178 -2.96 16.38 -3.62
C TYR A 178 -2.62 16.07 -5.08
N ILE A 179 -2.96 16.99 -6.01
CA ILE A 179 -2.64 16.82 -7.44
C ILE A 179 -1.12 16.67 -7.63
N ALA A 180 -0.31 17.54 -7.02
CA ALA A 180 1.14 17.50 -7.17
C ALA A 180 1.72 16.18 -6.66
N ASN A 181 1.27 15.71 -5.51
CA ASN A 181 1.74 14.46 -4.92
C ASN A 181 1.31 13.25 -5.73
N GLN A 182 0.03 13.15 -6.10
CA GLN A 182 -0.49 12.00 -6.86
C GLN A 182 0.06 11.96 -8.28
N TYR A 183 0.14 13.11 -8.96
CA TYR A 183 0.74 13.17 -10.29
C TYR A 183 2.19 12.70 -10.27
N THR A 184 2.98 13.19 -9.31
CA THR A 184 4.40 12.85 -9.21
C THR A 184 4.58 11.36 -8.87
N LYS A 185 3.78 10.82 -7.95
CA LYS A 185 3.79 9.39 -7.61
C LYS A 185 3.53 8.55 -8.87
N LEU A 186 2.38 8.75 -9.51
CA LEU A 186 1.97 7.97 -10.68
C LEU A 186 2.91 8.16 -11.89
N TYR A 187 3.49 9.35 -12.05
CA TYR A 187 4.49 9.59 -13.10
C TYR A 187 5.72 8.68 -12.94
N PHE A 188 6.20 8.46 -11.71
CA PHE A 188 7.31 7.54 -11.46
C PHE A 188 6.91 6.07 -11.58
N GLU A 189 5.62 5.78 -11.44
CA GLU A 189 5.02 4.47 -11.70
C GLU A 189 4.64 4.26 -13.19
N GLY A 190 4.99 5.20 -14.08
CA GLY A 190 4.73 5.11 -15.51
C GLY A 190 3.26 5.31 -15.92
N VAL A 191 2.41 5.82 -15.02
CA VAL A 191 0.97 5.98 -15.22
C VAL A 191 0.58 7.46 -15.15
N SER A 192 -0.38 7.88 -15.97
CA SER A 192 -0.96 9.22 -15.87
C SER A 192 -1.99 9.29 -14.75
N LEU A 193 -2.00 10.42 -14.00
CA LEU A 193 -3.07 10.69 -13.03
C LEU A 193 -4.48 10.60 -13.66
N PHE A 194 -4.60 10.98 -14.93
CA PHE A 194 -5.88 10.94 -15.66
C PHE A 194 -6.32 9.53 -16.05
N ASP A 195 -5.40 8.55 -16.07
CA ASP A 195 -5.73 7.15 -16.33
C ASP A 195 -6.23 6.43 -15.06
N LEU A 196 -6.03 7.01 -13.87
CA LEU A 196 -6.35 6.35 -12.59
C LEU A 196 -7.83 5.99 -12.47
N LEU A 197 -8.73 6.88 -12.92
CA LEU A 197 -10.16 6.62 -12.87
C LEU A 197 -10.55 5.41 -13.72
N ASP A 198 -10.05 5.34 -14.96
CA ASP A 198 -10.30 4.20 -15.85
C ASP A 198 -9.76 2.89 -15.27
N ILE A 199 -8.59 2.95 -14.62
CA ILE A 199 -8.00 1.81 -13.92
C ILE A 199 -8.95 1.34 -12.80
N VAL A 200 -9.38 2.24 -11.93
CA VAL A 200 -10.30 1.92 -10.81
C VAL A 200 -11.63 1.37 -11.35
N GLU A 201 -12.20 1.99 -12.39
CA GLU A 201 -13.45 1.51 -13.01
C GLU A 201 -13.31 0.09 -13.57
N SER A 202 -12.13 -0.28 -14.05
CA SER A 202 -11.84 -1.63 -14.56
C SER A 202 -11.70 -2.71 -13.49
N ILE A 203 -11.59 -2.35 -12.20
CA ILE A 203 -11.47 -3.31 -11.10
C ILE A 203 -12.82 -3.97 -10.83
N THR A 204 -12.83 -5.28 -10.72
CA THR A 204 -13.99 -6.11 -10.36
C THR A 204 -13.70 -6.90 -9.09
N LEU A 205 -14.74 -7.36 -8.40
CA LEU A 205 -14.57 -8.22 -7.23
C LEU A 205 -13.81 -9.53 -7.57
N GLU A 206 -14.02 -10.04 -8.78
CA GLU A 206 -13.30 -11.21 -9.30
C GLU A 206 -11.80 -10.90 -9.45
N SER A 207 -11.44 -9.74 -10.05
CA SER A 207 -10.03 -9.35 -10.19
C SER A 207 -9.33 -9.08 -8.85
N VAL A 208 -10.06 -8.57 -7.85
CA VAL A 208 -9.56 -8.43 -6.47
C VAL A 208 -9.25 -9.80 -5.87
N ASN A 209 -10.16 -10.77 -6.02
CA ASN A 209 -9.95 -12.14 -5.54
C ASN A 209 -8.75 -12.82 -6.21
N GLU A 210 -8.62 -12.72 -7.52
CA GLU A 210 -7.49 -13.27 -8.28
C GLU A 210 -6.16 -12.66 -7.83
N THR A 211 -6.14 -11.34 -7.62
CA THR A 211 -4.92 -10.65 -7.18
C THR A 211 -4.56 -11.01 -5.75
N ALA A 212 -5.52 -11.07 -4.83
CA ALA A 212 -5.28 -11.48 -3.46
C ALA A 212 -4.73 -12.93 -3.40
N GLN A 213 -5.29 -13.84 -4.20
CA GLN A 213 -4.84 -15.22 -4.24
C GLN A 213 -3.44 -15.37 -4.82
N SER A 214 -3.08 -14.59 -5.84
CA SER A 214 -1.78 -14.68 -6.51
C SER A 214 -0.66 -13.91 -5.83
N SER A 215 -0.98 -12.81 -5.14
CA SER A 215 0.03 -11.89 -4.58
C SER A 215 0.32 -12.15 -3.11
N LEU A 216 -0.70 -12.49 -2.29
CA LEU A 216 -0.55 -12.65 -0.86
C LEU A 216 -0.05 -14.06 -0.51
N ASN A 217 1.13 -14.15 0.10
CA ASN A 217 1.74 -15.42 0.48
C ASN A 217 1.69 -15.65 2.00
N LEU A 218 0.64 -16.30 2.48
CA LEU A 218 0.43 -16.59 3.90
C LEU A 218 1.43 -17.59 4.49
N SER A 219 2.19 -18.31 3.66
CA SER A 219 3.23 -19.23 4.14
C SER A 219 4.54 -18.53 4.52
N GLN A 220 4.73 -17.29 4.06
CA GLN A 220 5.95 -16.50 4.28
C GLN A 220 5.67 -15.36 5.28
N ILE A 221 5.32 -15.76 6.50
CA ILE A 221 4.95 -14.82 7.58
C ILE A 221 6.10 -14.58 8.55
N VAL A 222 6.19 -13.33 9.00
CA VAL A 222 7.03 -12.88 10.13
C VAL A 222 6.11 -12.32 11.22
N ASP A 223 6.24 -12.83 12.43
CA ASP A 223 5.60 -12.34 13.64
C ASP A 223 6.61 -11.51 14.43
N SER A 224 6.52 -10.20 14.34
CA SER A 224 7.39 -9.28 15.07
C SER A 224 6.64 -8.71 16.27
N ARG A 225 7.25 -8.81 17.44
CA ARG A 225 6.64 -8.41 18.72
C ARG A 225 7.52 -7.43 19.48
N LEU A 226 6.91 -6.39 19.96
CA LEU A 226 7.49 -5.49 20.95
C LEU A 226 6.80 -5.73 22.29
N GLU A 227 7.55 -6.24 23.25
CA GLU A 227 7.06 -6.49 24.61
C GLU A 227 7.47 -5.38 25.56
N MET A 228 6.68 -5.18 26.62
CA MET A 228 7.04 -4.25 27.69
C MET A 228 8.25 -4.76 28.47
N LYS A 229 9.13 -3.82 28.83
CA LYS A 229 10.35 -4.08 29.59
C LYS A 229 10.11 -4.02 31.09
#